data_f9680cbfef8d5b7ba1c53093865e367f
#
_entry.id   f9680cbfef8d5b7ba1c53093865e367f
#
_cell.length_a   1.000
_cell.length_b   1.000
_cell.length_c   1.000
_cell.angle_alpha   90.00
_cell.angle_beta   90.00
_cell.angle_gamma   90.00
#
_symmetry.space_group_name_H-M   'P 1'
#
loop_
_entity.id
_entity.type
_entity.pdbx_description
1 polymer ?
#
loop_
_entity_poly.entity_id
_entity_poly.type
_entity_poly.pdbx_seq_one_letter_code
_entity_poly.pdbx_strand_id
1 'polypeptide(L)'
;MRVAVDGEAMQDAHGFMAKLRGSAPVCPVSEARQPAAALVTRYEDVRALLADGRVRHDVRSKAEREAAAERRELTPREELMYWALGGSMIYRDPPDHTRLRRLVNQAFTPRAVERLRPRLSAVADELVAAFAPGATVDLVGEFAVPLTTLAICELLGIPQDGRGAFWGWAQAINDAEAGDGYYEALAEAVEYLSALIERKRVNPGTDLLSELIAVSDEDGDRLSADELVATSLLLLIAGHDTSVHLIANAVLCLLTSPDQLAALRADPSLVDNVVEEVLRYESPVNILPTRFAGSSIELAGGTIPEGETVLLSVLSANRDESVFPDPDRFDITRSAAGHLAFGHGIHYCPGAPLARLEGRLAVAALITGSPHLRLAVAPDELR
;
A
#
# COMPACT_ATOMS: atom_id res chain seq x y z
N MET A 1 20.89 -2.06 -22.99
CA MET A 1 21.12 -0.85 -22.14
C MET A 1 20.01 -0.86 -21.11
N ARG A 2 20.32 -0.71 -19.82
CA ARG A 2 19.30 -0.62 -18.75
C ARG A 2 18.90 0.83 -18.58
N VAL A 3 17.61 1.07 -18.34
CA VAL A 3 17.07 2.41 -18.06
C VAL A 3 17.15 2.66 -16.56
N ALA A 4 17.66 3.83 -16.16
CA ALA A 4 17.65 4.22 -14.75
C ALA A 4 16.22 4.60 -14.33
N VAL A 5 15.77 4.07 -13.19
CA VAL A 5 14.56 4.52 -12.49
C VAL A 5 15.05 5.24 -11.25
N ASP A 6 15.24 6.53 -11.36
CA ASP A 6 15.78 7.41 -10.32
C ASP A 6 14.85 8.60 -10.04
N GLY A 7 15.26 9.48 -9.15
CA GLY A 7 14.47 10.64 -8.77
C GLY A 7 14.16 11.58 -9.93
N GLU A 8 15.05 11.69 -10.95
CA GLU A 8 14.82 12.52 -12.13
C GLU A 8 13.72 11.90 -13.03
N ALA A 9 13.80 10.57 -13.27
CA ALA A 9 12.77 9.84 -14.02
C ALA A 9 11.39 9.90 -13.33
N MET A 10 11.37 9.95 -12.01
CA MET A 10 10.14 9.99 -11.21
C MET A 10 9.58 11.40 -10.99
N GLN A 11 10.27 12.47 -11.38
CA GLN A 11 9.70 13.84 -11.39
C GLN A 11 8.54 13.98 -12.40
N ASP A 12 8.61 13.27 -13.54
CA ASP A 12 7.48 13.10 -14.48
C ASP A 12 7.21 11.61 -14.64
N ALA A 13 6.78 10.97 -13.56
CA ALA A 13 6.56 9.53 -13.52
C ALA A 13 5.56 9.07 -14.59
N HIS A 14 4.50 9.82 -14.83
CA HIS A 14 3.48 9.47 -15.84
C HIS A 14 4.05 9.55 -17.26
N GLY A 15 4.72 10.62 -17.64
CA GLY A 15 5.36 10.78 -18.93
C GLY A 15 6.47 9.75 -19.17
N PHE A 16 7.27 9.46 -18.14
CA PHE A 16 8.29 8.41 -18.19
C PHE A 16 7.67 7.03 -18.42
N MET A 17 6.66 6.66 -17.64
CA MET A 17 5.97 5.36 -17.77
C MET A 17 5.22 5.22 -19.10
N ALA A 18 4.60 6.29 -19.61
CA ALA A 18 3.95 6.30 -20.92
C ALA A 18 4.95 6.01 -22.06
N LYS A 19 6.13 6.60 -22.02
CA LYS A 19 7.21 6.32 -23.01
C LYS A 19 7.64 4.86 -22.95
N LEU A 20 7.84 4.29 -21.77
CA LEU A 20 8.22 2.89 -21.61
C LEU A 20 7.10 1.96 -22.09
N ARG A 21 5.85 2.23 -21.73
CA ARG A 21 4.69 1.44 -22.17
C ARG A 21 4.58 1.36 -23.68
N GLY A 22 4.86 2.46 -24.38
CA GLY A 22 4.83 2.52 -25.84
C GLY A 22 6.02 1.87 -26.54
N SER A 23 7.25 1.96 -25.97
CA SER A 23 8.48 1.59 -26.66
C SER A 23 9.16 0.33 -26.13
N ALA A 24 9.07 0.06 -24.84
CA ALA A 24 9.72 -1.05 -24.16
C ALA A 24 8.89 -1.54 -22.97
N PRO A 25 7.75 -2.19 -23.21
CA PRO A 25 6.79 -2.56 -22.17
C PRO A 25 7.33 -3.55 -21.14
N VAL A 26 8.37 -4.29 -21.49
CA VAL A 26 9.23 -5.06 -20.58
C VAL A 26 10.63 -4.46 -20.67
N CYS A 27 10.98 -3.60 -19.74
CA CYS A 27 12.19 -2.80 -19.78
C CYS A 27 13.21 -3.29 -18.75
N PRO A 28 14.42 -3.68 -19.16
CA PRO A 28 15.53 -3.87 -18.22
C PRO A 28 15.88 -2.54 -17.55
N VAL A 29 15.75 -2.48 -16.23
CA VAL A 29 16.05 -1.27 -15.45
C VAL A 29 17.14 -1.52 -14.43
N SER A 30 17.75 -0.43 -13.95
CA SER A 30 18.56 -0.41 -12.75
C SER A 30 17.96 0.57 -11.76
N GLU A 31 17.77 0.15 -10.55
CA GLU A 31 17.32 0.94 -9.42
C GLU A 31 18.40 0.95 -8.34
N ALA A 32 18.48 2.00 -7.53
CA ALA A 32 19.54 2.17 -6.53
C ALA A 32 19.70 0.96 -5.60
N ARG A 33 18.59 0.29 -5.28
CA ARG A 33 18.57 -0.91 -4.40
C ARG A 33 18.55 -2.24 -5.16
N GLN A 34 18.34 -2.21 -6.48
CA GLN A 34 18.21 -3.42 -7.31
C GLN A 34 18.89 -3.21 -8.66
N PRO A 35 20.17 -3.60 -8.76
CA PRO A 35 20.98 -3.32 -9.96
C PRO A 35 20.51 -4.05 -11.21
N ALA A 36 19.63 -5.05 -11.08
CA ALA A 36 19.07 -5.82 -12.18
C ALA A 36 17.59 -6.12 -11.94
N ALA A 37 16.71 -5.49 -12.71
CA ALA A 37 15.27 -5.73 -12.65
C ALA A 37 14.61 -5.57 -14.02
N ALA A 38 13.49 -6.24 -14.22
CA ALA A 38 12.60 -6.06 -15.36
C ALA A 38 11.36 -5.26 -14.93
N LEU A 39 11.20 -4.05 -15.43
CA LEU A 39 10.02 -3.21 -15.21
C LEU A 39 8.97 -3.53 -16.28
N VAL A 40 7.76 -3.87 -15.85
CA VAL A 40 6.61 -4.19 -16.71
C VAL A 40 5.57 -3.10 -16.56
N THR A 41 5.09 -2.57 -17.70
CA THR A 41 4.32 -1.31 -17.75
C THR A 41 2.94 -1.41 -18.39
N ARG A 42 2.67 -2.40 -19.27
CA ARG A 42 1.36 -2.59 -19.91
C ARG A 42 0.37 -3.25 -18.96
N TYR A 43 -0.87 -2.83 -19.02
CA TYR A 43 -1.93 -3.35 -18.18
C TYR A 43 -2.09 -4.88 -18.25
N GLU A 44 -2.17 -5.43 -19.46
CA GLU A 44 -2.39 -6.87 -19.64
C GLU A 44 -1.22 -7.70 -19.10
N ASP A 45 0.03 -7.26 -19.33
CA ASP A 45 1.23 -7.91 -18.84
C ASP A 45 1.31 -7.84 -17.31
N VAL A 46 1.08 -6.67 -16.71
CA VAL A 46 1.05 -6.47 -15.26
C VAL A 46 -0.04 -7.35 -14.63
N ARG A 47 -1.25 -7.34 -15.19
CA ARG A 47 -2.37 -8.14 -14.68
C ARG A 47 -2.09 -9.63 -14.79
N ALA A 48 -1.52 -10.09 -15.90
CA ALA A 48 -1.17 -11.48 -16.11
C ALA A 48 -0.10 -11.95 -15.10
N LEU A 49 0.97 -11.17 -14.92
CA LEU A 49 2.04 -11.49 -13.98
C LEU A 49 1.61 -11.47 -12.51
N LEU A 50 0.61 -10.66 -12.15
CA LEU A 50 0.01 -10.67 -10.81
C LEU A 50 -0.73 -11.97 -10.46
N ALA A 51 -1.10 -12.76 -11.48
CA ALA A 51 -1.75 -14.06 -11.32
C ALA A 51 -0.85 -15.24 -11.71
N ASP A 52 0.39 -14.97 -12.17
CA ASP A 52 1.30 -16.01 -12.68
C ASP A 52 2.09 -16.65 -11.52
N GLY A 53 1.90 -17.94 -11.29
CA GLY A 53 2.62 -18.70 -10.25
C GLY A 53 4.13 -18.82 -10.46
N ARG A 54 4.66 -18.39 -11.62
CA ARG A 54 6.10 -18.27 -11.86
C ARG A 54 6.70 -17.01 -11.25
N VAL A 55 5.87 -16.01 -10.96
CA VAL A 55 6.28 -14.80 -10.24
C VAL A 55 6.24 -15.09 -8.75
N ARG A 56 7.41 -15.11 -8.12
CA ARG A 56 7.61 -15.53 -6.74
C ARG A 56 7.75 -14.37 -5.79
N HIS A 57 7.32 -14.57 -4.56
CA HIS A 57 7.28 -13.57 -3.48
C HIS A 57 8.20 -13.93 -2.31
N ASP A 58 8.68 -15.17 -2.19
CA ASP A 58 9.52 -15.61 -1.08
C ASP A 58 10.95 -15.04 -1.21
N VAL A 59 11.07 -13.77 -0.82
CA VAL A 59 12.34 -13.02 -0.86
C VAL A 59 13.39 -13.58 0.10
N ARG A 60 12.97 -14.23 1.21
CA ARG A 60 13.91 -14.87 2.15
C ARG A 60 14.61 -16.05 1.49
N SER A 61 13.87 -16.98 0.90
CA SER A 61 14.45 -18.13 0.18
C SER A 61 15.31 -17.69 -0.98
N LYS A 62 15.01 -16.57 -1.65
CA LYS A 62 15.88 -15.97 -2.67
C LYS A 62 17.19 -15.48 -2.04
N ALA A 63 17.12 -14.69 -0.97
CA ALA A 63 18.29 -14.14 -0.29
C ALA A 63 19.21 -15.23 0.30
N GLU A 64 18.63 -16.28 0.89
CA GLU A 64 19.38 -17.43 1.41
C GLU A 64 20.14 -18.16 0.29
N ARG A 65 19.53 -18.35 -0.89
CA ARG A 65 20.21 -18.94 -2.06
C ARG A 65 21.35 -18.06 -2.58
N GLU A 66 21.13 -16.74 -2.66
CA GLU A 66 22.15 -15.79 -3.10
C GLU A 66 23.34 -15.74 -2.12
N ALA A 67 23.05 -15.66 -0.81
CA ALA A 67 24.09 -15.70 0.22
C ALA A 67 24.89 -17.00 0.18
N ALA A 68 24.22 -18.14 0.00
CA ALA A 68 24.90 -19.43 -0.14
C ALA A 68 25.78 -19.52 -1.41
N ALA A 69 25.31 -18.94 -2.53
CA ALA A 69 26.11 -18.85 -3.76
C ALA A 69 27.37 -17.99 -3.56
N GLU A 70 27.31 -16.95 -2.76
CA GLU A 70 28.41 -16.07 -2.37
C GLU A 70 29.25 -16.67 -1.23
N ARG A 71 28.89 -17.83 -0.69
CA ARG A 71 29.51 -18.47 0.49
C ARG A 71 29.55 -17.58 1.74
N ARG A 72 28.48 -16.81 1.95
CA ARG A 72 28.28 -15.99 3.16
C ARG A 72 26.99 -16.40 3.90
N GLU A 73 26.90 -16.03 5.14
CA GLU A 73 25.67 -16.08 5.91
C GLU A 73 24.91 -14.76 5.78
N LEU A 74 23.63 -14.78 6.10
CA LEU A 74 22.85 -13.55 6.26
C LEU A 74 23.39 -12.78 7.48
N THR A 75 23.44 -11.47 7.37
CA THR A 75 23.79 -10.61 8.50
C THR A 75 22.66 -10.60 9.52
N PRO A 76 22.91 -10.25 10.80
CA PRO A 76 21.84 -10.12 11.81
C PRO A 76 20.71 -9.17 11.40
N ARG A 77 21.01 -8.13 10.61
CA ARG A 77 20.03 -7.19 10.07
C ARG A 77 19.15 -7.82 8.98
N GLU A 78 19.78 -8.54 8.05
CA GLU A 78 19.03 -9.31 7.04
C GLU A 78 18.15 -10.37 7.68
N GLU A 79 18.67 -11.08 8.69
CA GLU A 79 17.89 -12.06 9.45
C GLU A 79 16.66 -11.41 10.13
N LEU A 80 16.82 -10.28 10.82
CA LEU A 80 15.71 -9.54 11.42
C LEU A 80 14.67 -9.15 10.38
N MET A 81 15.10 -8.55 9.28
CA MET A 81 14.20 -8.09 8.20
C MET A 81 13.43 -9.28 7.59
N TYR A 82 14.15 -10.35 7.21
CA TYR A 82 13.51 -11.52 6.59
C TYR A 82 12.65 -12.31 7.56
N TRP A 83 12.97 -12.30 8.85
CA TRP A 83 12.10 -12.88 9.88
C TRP A 83 10.84 -12.03 10.08
N ALA A 84 11.00 -10.73 10.29
CA ALA A 84 9.91 -9.81 10.62
C ALA A 84 8.89 -9.66 9.46
N LEU A 85 9.38 -9.55 8.23
CA LEU A 85 8.53 -9.37 7.05
C LEU A 85 8.22 -10.69 6.34
N GLY A 86 9.20 -11.57 6.23
CA GLY A 86 9.09 -12.84 5.51
C GLY A 86 8.13 -13.85 6.15
N GLY A 87 7.73 -13.67 7.41
CA GLY A 87 6.65 -14.42 8.06
C GLY A 87 5.24 -14.03 7.58
N SER A 88 5.11 -12.89 6.93
CA SER A 88 3.82 -12.38 6.46
C SER A 88 3.41 -12.95 5.10
N MET A 89 2.11 -12.96 4.81
CA MET A 89 1.56 -13.51 3.57
C MET A 89 2.05 -12.82 2.29
N ILE A 90 2.51 -11.56 2.36
CA ILE A 90 2.96 -10.82 1.17
C ILE A 90 4.29 -11.37 0.61
N TYR A 91 5.12 -11.98 1.47
CA TYR A 91 6.41 -12.56 1.12
C TYR A 91 6.41 -14.08 1.14
N ARG A 92 5.23 -14.71 0.98
CA ARG A 92 5.08 -16.16 0.88
C ARG A 92 4.43 -16.55 -0.43
N ASP A 93 4.82 -17.71 -0.92
CA ASP A 93 4.21 -18.42 -2.04
C ASP A 93 3.29 -19.54 -1.54
N PRO A 94 2.34 -20.04 -2.36
CA PRO A 94 1.61 -21.26 -2.03
C PRO A 94 2.55 -22.46 -1.75
N PRO A 95 2.24 -23.33 -0.77
CA PRO A 95 1.00 -23.41 -0.01
C PRO A 95 0.89 -22.45 1.18
N ASP A 96 2.01 -21.92 1.70
CA ASP A 96 2.04 -21.10 2.92
C ASP A 96 1.23 -19.82 2.78
N HIS A 97 1.36 -19.13 1.64
CA HIS A 97 0.52 -17.98 1.33
C HIS A 97 -0.97 -18.32 1.45
N THR A 98 -1.41 -19.42 0.84
CA THR A 98 -2.83 -19.81 0.82
C THR A 98 -3.36 -20.04 2.22
N ARG A 99 -2.56 -20.70 3.09
CA ARG A 99 -2.88 -20.93 4.49
C ARG A 99 -3.01 -19.61 5.26
N LEU A 100 -1.96 -18.78 5.23
CA LEU A 100 -1.96 -17.48 5.93
C LEU A 100 -3.10 -16.58 5.47
N ARG A 101 -3.32 -16.48 4.15
CA ARG A 101 -4.38 -15.67 3.56
C ARG A 101 -5.76 -16.11 4.02
N ARG A 102 -6.02 -17.42 4.11
CA ARG A 102 -7.28 -17.96 4.59
C ARG A 102 -7.55 -17.55 6.04
N LEU A 103 -6.54 -17.67 6.93
CA LEU A 103 -6.66 -17.28 8.33
C LEU A 103 -6.88 -15.77 8.48
N VAL A 104 -6.11 -14.95 7.76
CA VAL A 104 -6.27 -13.48 7.78
C VAL A 104 -7.64 -13.06 7.27
N ASN A 105 -8.15 -13.66 6.20
CA ASN A 105 -9.46 -13.32 5.64
C ASN A 105 -10.63 -13.68 6.57
N GLN A 106 -10.48 -14.63 7.49
CA GLN A 106 -11.51 -14.95 8.49
C GLN A 106 -11.67 -13.81 9.51
N ALA A 107 -10.58 -13.14 9.89
CA ALA A 107 -10.60 -12.02 10.82
C ALA A 107 -10.85 -10.69 10.09
N PHE A 108 -10.16 -10.45 8.95
CA PHE A 108 -10.26 -9.21 8.20
C PHE A 108 -11.46 -9.20 7.24
N THR A 109 -12.64 -9.00 7.78
CA THR A 109 -13.91 -9.02 7.05
C THR A 109 -14.42 -7.61 6.75
N PRO A 110 -15.25 -7.39 5.70
CA PRO A 110 -15.93 -6.12 5.48
C PRO A 110 -16.70 -5.63 6.71
N ARG A 111 -17.30 -6.54 7.49
CA ARG A 111 -18.02 -6.20 8.73
C ARG A 111 -17.06 -5.69 9.81
N ALA A 112 -15.85 -6.24 9.92
CA ALA A 112 -14.83 -5.76 10.86
C ALA A 112 -14.43 -4.33 10.52
N VAL A 113 -14.23 -4.02 9.23
CA VAL A 113 -13.92 -2.67 8.73
C VAL A 113 -15.08 -1.70 8.98
N GLU A 114 -16.32 -2.09 8.69
CA GLU A 114 -17.49 -1.22 8.90
C GLU A 114 -17.71 -0.84 10.38
N ARG A 115 -17.28 -1.64 11.34
CA ARG A 115 -17.32 -1.28 12.78
C ARG A 115 -16.49 -0.01 13.09
N LEU A 116 -15.46 0.29 12.28
CA LEU A 116 -14.61 1.47 12.46
C LEU A 116 -15.29 2.76 11.97
N ARG A 117 -16.25 2.67 11.05
CA ARG A 117 -16.89 3.82 10.38
C ARG A 117 -17.34 4.93 11.35
N PRO A 118 -18.11 4.67 12.43
CA PRO A 118 -18.61 5.74 13.29
C PRO A 118 -17.46 6.52 13.95
N ARG A 119 -16.40 5.80 14.37
CA ARG A 119 -15.25 6.44 15.02
C ARG A 119 -14.40 7.22 14.03
N LEU A 120 -14.11 6.65 12.85
CA LEU A 120 -13.33 7.32 11.81
C LEU A 120 -14.06 8.56 11.27
N SER A 121 -15.39 8.48 11.08
CA SER A 121 -16.21 9.63 10.67
C SER A 121 -16.12 10.76 11.71
N ALA A 122 -16.33 10.46 12.99
CA ALA A 122 -16.24 11.46 14.05
C ALA A 122 -14.88 12.14 14.09
N VAL A 123 -13.79 11.36 13.97
CA VAL A 123 -12.43 11.93 13.97
C VAL A 123 -12.15 12.74 12.71
N ALA A 124 -12.60 12.31 11.53
CA ALA A 124 -12.46 13.11 10.31
C ALA A 124 -13.16 14.49 10.47
N ASP A 125 -14.37 14.50 11.04
CA ASP A 125 -15.11 15.73 11.32
C ASP A 125 -14.40 16.61 12.39
N GLU A 126 -13.87 16.00 13.46
CA GLU A 126 -13.10 16.69 14.51
C GLU A 126 -11.83 17.35 13.94
N LEU A 127 -11.09 16.64 13.08
CA LEU A 127 -9.87 17.15 12.45
C LEU A 127 -10.17 18.33 11.51
N VAL A 128 -11.24 18.24 10.71
CA VAL A 128 -11.65 19.35 9.83
C VAL A 128 -12.13 20.55 10.66
N ALA A 129 -12.88 20.31 11.75
CA ALA A 129 -13.35 21.39 12.63
C ALA A 129 -12.21 22.12 13.37
N ALA A 130 -11.04 21.49 13.50
CA ALA A 130 -9.85 22.11 14.09
C ALA A 130 -9.17 23.12 13.15
N PHE A 131 -9.48 23.13 11.86
CA PHE A 131 -8.92 24.08 10.92
C PHE A 131 -9.47 25.48 11.17
N ALA A 132 -8.58 26.42 11.51
CA ALA A 132 -8.99 27.80 11.69
C ALA A 132 -9.43 28.41 10.34
N PRO A 133 -10.53 29.19 10.29
CA PRO A 133 -10.97 29.84 9.07
C PRO A 133 -9.87 30.68 8.41
N GLY A 134 -9.57 30.40 7.15
CA GLY A 134 -8.54 31.12 6.37
C GLY A 134 -7.09 30.72 6.69
N ALA A 135 -6.84 29.74 7.56
CA ALA A 135 -5.50 29.24 7.81
C ALA A 135 -4.97 28.40 6.64
N THR A 136 -3.65 28.39 6.49
CA THR A 136 -2.95 27.39 5.69
C THR A 136 -2.64 26.21 6.61
N VAL A 137 -3.01 25.00 6.17
CA VAL A 137 -2.85 23.76 6.93
C VAL A 137 -1.99 22.77 6.13
N ASP A 138 -1.21 21.99 6.82
CA ASP A 138 -0.59 20.78 6.26
C ASP A 138 -1.60 19.64 6.25
N LEU A 139 -2.25 19.43 5.10
CA LEU A 139 -3.28 18.39 4.96
C LEU A 139 -2.76 16.99 5.29
N VAL A 140 -1.51 16.70 4.95
CA VAL A 140 -0.90 15.40 5.23
C VAL A 140 -0.68 15.25 6.73
N GLY A 141 0.08 16.16 7.35
CA GLY A 141 0.45 16.08 8.75
C GLY A 141 -0.71 16.33 9.73
N GLU A 142 -1.64 17.25 9.39
CA GLU A 142 -2.71 17.66 10.31
C GLU A 142 -4.04 16.90 10.10
N PHE A 143 -4.19 16.18 8.97
CA PHE A 143 -5.43 15.46 8.69
C PHE A 143 -5.20 13.99 8.29
N ALA A 144 -4.48 13.72 7.18
CA ALA A 144 -4.41 12.37 6.63
C ALA A 144 -3.68 11.40 7.58
N VAL A 145 -2.51 11.79 8.08
CA VAL A 145 -1.71 10.99 9.03
C VAL A 145 -2.48 10.70 10.32
N PRO A 146 -3.07 11.68 11.03
CA PRO A 146 -3.85 11.40 12.23
C PRO A 146 -5.03 10.44 11.99
N LEU A 147 -5.75 10.60 10.89
CA LEU A 147 -6.91 9.77 10.57
C LEU A 147 -6.51 8.32 10.29
N THR A 148 -5.50 8.09 9.45
CA THR A 148 -5.04 6.75 9.07
C THR A 148 -4.31 6.04 10.21
N THR A 149 -3.50 6.77 11.00
CA THR A 149 -2.88 6.23 12.22
C THR A 149 -3.95 5.72 13.18
N LEU A 150 -5.00 6.52 13.39
CA LEU A 150 -6.11 6.10 14.24
C LEU A 150 -6.78 4.84 13.69
N ALA A 151 -7.04 4.76 12.39
CA ALA A 151 -7.72 3.63 11.77
C ALA A 151 -6.96 2.31 12.02
N ILE A 152 -5.65 2.31 11.79
CA ILE A 152 -4.81 1.12 12.02
C ILE A 152 -4.69 0.82 13.52
N CYS A 153 -4.54 1.83 14.37
CA CYS A 153 -4.48 1.62 15.82
C CYS A 153 -5.78 1.03 16.38
N GLU A 154 -6.94 1.52 15.96
CA GLU A 154 -8.25 0.97 16.34
C GLU A 154 -8.42 -0.45 15.79
N LEU A 155 -8.02 -0.67 14.52
CA LEU A 155 -8.08 -1.99 13.89
C LEU A 155 -7.27 -3.04 14.65
N LEU A 156 -6.03 -2.71 15.05
CA LEU A 156 -5.14 -3.61 15.79
C LEU A 156 -5.37 -3.57 17.32
N GLY A 157 -6.24 -2.67 17.80
CA GLY A 157 -6.49 -2.48 19.23
C GLY A 157 -5.25 -2.01 19.98
N ILE A 158 -4.51 -1.06 19.40
CA ILE A 158 -3.34 -0.43 20.00
C ILE A 158 -3.83 0.63 21.01
N PRO A 159 -3.40 0.56 22.29
CA PRO A 159 -3.74 1.53 23.30
C PRO A 159 -3.29 2.95 22.93
N GLN A 160 -3.95 3.96 23.49
CA GLN A 160 -3.69 5.37 23.15
C GLN A 160 -2.24 5.80 23.42
N ASP A 161 -1.62 5.30 24.46
CA ASP A 161 -0.24 5.57 24.85
C ASP A 161 0.81 4.99 23.89
N GLY A 162 0.44 3.95 23.11
CA GLY A 162 1.29 3.34 22.08
C GLY A 162 1.23 4.01 20.70
N ARG A 163 0.23 4.87 20.43
CA ARG A 163 -0.04 5.38 19.07
C ARG A 163 1.07 6.29 18.53
N GLY A 164 1.73 7.07 19.39
CA GLY A 164 2.83 7.95 18.99
C GLY A 164 4.06 7.17 18.50
N ALA A 165 4.44 6.11 19.23
CA ALA A 165 5.54 5.22 18.84
C ALA A 165 5.22 4.50 17.52
N PHE A 166 3.97 4.04 17.36
CA PHE A 166 3.48 3.37 16.17
C PHE A 166 3.70 4.20 14.89
N TRP A 167 3.37 5.48 14.93
CA TRP A 167 3.59 6.38 13.80
C TRP A 167 5.08 6.57 13.48
N GLY A 168 5.93 6.72 14.50
CA GLY A 168 7.38 6.83 14.33
C GLY A 168 8.00 5.62 13.65
N TRP A 169 7.55 4.40 14.03
CA TRP A 169 8.00 3.16 13.39
C TRP A 169 7.54 3.06 11.93
N ALA A 170 6.27 3.39 11.65
CA ALA A 170 5.75 3.36 10.29
C ALA A 170 6.55 4.28 9.36
N GLN A 171 6.86 5.50 9.80
CA GLN A 171 7.69 6.43 9.05
C GLN A 171 9.11 5.88 8.83
N ALA A 172 9.82 5.47 9.90
CA ALA A 172 11.20 5.05 9.79
C ALA A 172 11.37 3.77 8.95
N ILE A 173 10.38 2.86 8.98
CA ILE A 173 10.40 1.62 8.19
C ILE A 173 10.09 1.90 6.70
N ASN A 174 9.29 2.91 6.39
CA ASN A 174 8.98 3.30 5.01
C ASN A 174 10.01 4.28 4.42
N ASP A 175 10.84 4.92 5.26
CA ASP A 175 11.89 5.81 4.80
C ASP A 175 13.05 5.03 4.16
N ALA A 176 13.20 5.25 2.86
CA ALA A 176 14.28 4.62 2.08
C ALA A 176 15.69 5.05 2.55
N GLU A 177 15.82 6.21 3.19
CA GLU A 177 17.08 6.82 3.62
C GLU A 177 17.36 6.63 5.12
N ALA A 178 16.45 5.99 5.87
CA ALA A 178 16.56 5.83 7.32
C ALA A 178 17.82 5.06 7.79
N GLY A 179 18.47 4.30 6.92
CA GLY A 179 19.71 3.61 7.25
C GLY A 179 19.57 2.69 8.46
N ASP A 180 20.34 2.97 9.54
CA ASP A 180 20.26 2.22 10.79
C ASP A 180 18.92 2.40 11.51
N GLY A 181 18.30 3.55 11.39
CA GLY A 181 16.98 3.84 11.97
C GLY A 181 15.88 2.91 11.48
N TYR A 182 15.97 2.39 10.25
CA TYR A 182 15.08 1.34 9.75
C TYR A 182 15.09 0.09 10.65
N TYR A 183 16.29 -0.42 10.98
CA TYR A 183 16.44 -1.65 11.75
C TYR A 183 16.08 -1.44 13.23
N GLU A 184 16.36 -0.26 13.77
CA GLU A 184 15.97 0.11 15.13
C GLU A 184 14.45 0.16 15.26
N ALA A 185 13.77 0.88 14.36
CA ALA A 185 12.32 0.96 14.32
C ALA A 185 11.66 -0.41 14.12
N LEU A 186 12.25 -1.25 13.26
CA LEU A 186 11.75 -2.61 13.01
C LEU A 186 11.85 -3.46 14.28
N ALA A 187 12.99 -3.41 14.99
CA ALA A 187 13.20 -4.16 16.23
C ALA A 187 12.24 -3.71 17.32
N GLU A 188 12.08 -2.40 17.52
CA GLU A 188 11.14 -1.84 18.52
C GLU A 188 9.69 -2.21 18.21
N ALA A 189 9.27 -2.12 16.94
CA ALA A 189 7.92 -2.49 16.51
C ALA A 189 7.65 -3.99 16.77
N VAL A 190 8.63 -4.85 16.48
CA VAL A 190 8.54 -6.29 16.74
C VAL A 190 8.39 -6.58 18.23
N GLU A 191 9.21 -5.94 19.09
CA GLU A 191 9.14 -6.10 20.54
C GLU A 191 7.77 -5.67 21.09
N TYR A 192 7.30 -4.48 20.67
CA TYR A 192 6.00 -3.95 21.09
C TYR A 192 4.83 -4.85 20.65
N LEU A 193 4.82 -5.28 19.39
CA LEU A 193 3.76 -6.15 18.85
C LEU A 193 3.76 -7.52 19.54
N SER A 194 4.93 -8.08 19.81
CA SER A 194 5.05 -9.34 20.57
C SER A 194 4.43 -9.21 21.97
N ALA A 195 4.77 -8.13 22.70
CA ALA A 195 4.20 -7.86 24.01
C ALA A 195 2.68 -7.59 23.94
N LEU A 196 2.21 -6.91 22.88
CA LEU A 196 0.78 -6.65 22.68
C LEU A 196 0.00 -7.96 22.43
N ILE A 197 0.54 -8.86 21.60
CA ILE A 197 -0.04 -10.18 21.34
C ILE A 197 -0.20 -10.97 22.64
N GLU A 198 0.84 -11.04 23.47
CA GLU A 198 0.78 -11.75 24.75
C GLU A 198 -0.27 -11.15 25.70
N ARG A 199 -0.37 -9.82 25.77
CA ARG A 199 -1.44 -9.16 26.55
C ARG A 199 -2.84 -9.53 26.04
N LYS A 200 -3.03 -9.55 24.70
CA LYS A 200 -4.33 -9.89 24.10
C LYS A 200 -4.68 -11.36 24.19
N ARG A 201 -3.72 -12.27 24.30
CA ARG A 201 -3.98 -13.69 24.62
C ARG A 201 -4.65 -13.85 25.99
N VAL A 202 -4.25 -13.02 26.95
CA VAL A 202 -4.82 -13.04 28.32
C VAL A 202 -6.13 -12.24 28.39
N ASN A 203 -6.18 -11.08 27.73
CA ASN A 203 -7.31 -10.16 27.76
C ASN A 203 -7.70 -9.78 26.30
N PRO A 204 -8.45 -10.64 25.58
CA PRO A 204 -8.84 -10.35 24.20
C PRO A 204 -9.81 -9.18 24.13
N GLY A 205 -9.62 -8.33 23.11
CA GLY A 205 -10.54 -7.25 22.76
C GLY A 205 -11.49 -7.65 21.61
N THR A 206 -12.14 -6.64 21.03
CA THR A 206 -13.00 -6.78 19.83
C THR A 206 -12.28 -6.30 18.56
N ASP A 207 -10.98 -6.14 18.64
CA ASP A 207 -10.11 -5.70 17.55
C ASP A 207 -9.61 -6.87 16.68
N LEU A 208 -9.09 -6.52 15.50
CA LEU A 208 -8.61 -7.49 14.52
C LEU A 208 -7.49 -8.39 15.08
N LEU A 209 -6.56 -7.83 15.88
CA LEU A 209 -5.46 -8.62 16.42
C LEU A 209 -5.97 -9.69 17.39
N SER A 210 -6.97 -9.37 18.22
CA SER A 210 -7.65 -10.35 19.09
C SER A 210 -8.38 -11.41 18.25
N GLU A 211 -9.02 -11.03 17.15
CA GLU A 211 -9.65 -11.96 16.22
C GLU A 211 -8.61 -12.87 15.53
N LEU A 212 -7.47 -12.32 15.08
CA LEU A 212 -6.36 -13.10 14.49
C LEU A 212 -5.74 -14.11 15.47
N ILE A 213 -5.64 -13.76 16.75
CA ILE A 213 -5.16 -14.67 17.81
C ILE A 213 -6.15 -15.83 18.02
N ALA A 214 -7.45 -15.55 17.90
CA ALA A 214 -8.50 -16.53 18.15
C ALA A 214 -8.81 -17.42 16.93
N VAL A 215 -8.51 -16.96 15.70
CA VAL A 215 -8.87 -17.67 14.47
C VAL A 215 -8.16 -19.00 14.35
N SER A 216 -8.93 -20.02 13.95
CA SER A 216 -8.40 -21.31 13.53
C SER A 216 -9.17 -21.77 12.30
N ASP A 217 -8.55 -22.56 11.46
CA ASP A 217 -9.21 -23.18 10.31
C ASP A 217 -9.96 -24.47 10.67
N GLU A 218 -10.59 -25.10 9.66
CA GLU A 218 -11.35 -26.35 9.83
C GLU A 218 -10.49 -27.52 10.32
N ASP A 219 -9.17 -27.48 10.00
CA ASP A 219 -8.20 -28.49 10.44
C ASP A 219 -7.59 -28.13 11.82
N GLY A 220 -8.00 -27.01 12.42
CA GLY A 220 -7.50 -26.50 13.71
C GLY A 220 -6.17 -25.76 13.60
N ASP A 221 -5.69 -25.45 12.39
CA ASP A 221 -4.49 -24.64 12.16
C ASP A 221 -4.69 -23.18 12.60
N ARG A 222 -3.64 -22.56 13.08
CA ARG A 222 -3.63 -21.19 13.61
C ARG A 222 -2.38 -20.45 13.16
N LEU A 223 -2.42 -19.11 13.28
CA LEU A 223 -1.21 -18.32 13.14
C LEU A 223 -0.26 -18.59 14.32
N SER A 224 1.00 -18.89 14.03
CA SER A 224 2.05 -18.97 15.05
C SER A 224 2.32 -17.59 15.67
N ALA A 225 3.11 -17.52 16.76
CA ALA A 225 3.49 -16.24 17.35
C ALA A 225 4.23 -15.34 16.36
N ASP A 226 5.18 -15.92 15.60
CA ASP A 226 5.95 -15.18 14.59
C ASP A 226 5.07 -14.70 13.43
N GLU A 227 4.14 -15.52 12.97
CA GLU A 227 3.19 -15.16 11.91
C GLU A 227 2.21 -14.06 12.36
N LEU A 228 1.80 -14.04 13.63
CA LEU A 228 0.99 -12.97 14.21
C LEU A 228 1.78 -11.66 14.24
N VAL A 229 3.04 -11.68 14.68
CA VAL A 229 3.91 -10.50 14.68
C VAL A 229 4.12 -10.00 13.25
N ALA A 230 4.52 -10.88 12.32
CA ALA A 230 4.76 -10.52 10.93
C ALA A 230 3.51 -9.99 10.22
N THR A 231 2.34 -10.57 10.51
CA THR A 231 1.04 -10.10 9.96
C THR A 231 0.68 -8.73 10.55
N SER A 232 0.87 -8.52 11.85
CA SER A 232 0.59 -7.23 12.50
C SER A 232 1.50 -6.13 12.00
N LEU A 233 2.79 -6.45 11.82
CA LEU A 233 3.77 -5.54 11.24
C LEU A 233 3.44 -5.19 9.78
N LEU A 234 3.04 -6.18 8.98
CA LEU A 234 2.56 -5.93 7.61
C LEU A 234 1.38 -4.96 7.59
N LEU A 235 0.39 -5.14 8.47
CA LEU A 235 -0.77 -4.26 8.55
C LEU A 235 -0.38 -2.85 8.98
N LEU A 236 0.60 -2.72 9.89
CA LEU A 236 1.16 -1.45 10.31
C LEU A 236 1.78 -0.69 9.14
N ILE A 237 2.72 -1.34 8.44
CA ILE A 237 3.52 -0.71 7.38
C ILE A 237 2.64 -0.42 6.16
N ALA A 238 1.89 -1.42 5.68
CA ALA A 238 1.15 -1.31 4.44
C ALA A 238 -0.16 -0.52 4.56
N GLY A 239 -0.76 -0.46 5.76
CA GLY A 239 -2.07 0.16 5.97
C GLY A 239 -2.04 1.66 6.23
N HIS A 240 -0.89 2.22 6.59
CA HIS A 240 -0.78 3.63 6.97
C HIS A 240 -0.48 4.53 5.77
N ASP A 241 0.73 4.52 5.24
CA ASP A 241 1.20 5.49 4.23
C ASP A 241 0.40 5.44 2.94
N THR A 242 -0.03 4.25 2.52
CA THR A 242 -0.83 4.10 1.30
C THR A 242 -2.19 4.80 1.40
N SER A 243 -2.83 4.78 2.58
CA SER A 243 -4.06 5.51 2.83
C SER A 243 -3.83 7.02 2.95
N VAL A 244 -2.71 7.45 3.55
CA VAL A 244 -2.29 8.87 3.58
C VAL A 244 -2.16 9.40 2.15
N HIS A 245 -1.46 8.68 1.28
CA HIS A 245 -1.30 9.06 -0.12
C HIS A 245 -2.62 9.06 -0.87
N LEU A 246 -3.51 8.08 -0.63
CA LEU A 246 -4.84 8.08 -1.24
C LEU A 246 -5.63 9.35 -0.91
N ILE A 247 -5.63 9.75 0.36
CA ILE A 247 -6.34 10.96 0.81
C ILE A 247 -5.72 12.22 0.21
N ALA A 248 -4.39 12.34 0.26
CA ALA A 248 -3.67 13.48 -0.30
C ALA A 248 -3.89 13.62 -1.82
N ASN A 249 -3.76 12.51 -2.55
CA ASN A 249 -3.99 12.46 -3.99
C ASN A 249 -5.44 12.80 -4.34
N ALA A 250 -6.43 12.33 -3.56
CA ALA A 250 -7.83 12.64 -3.80
C ALA A 250 -8.11 14.15 -3.68
N VAL A 251 -7.57 14.78 -2.66
CA VAL A 251 -7.72 16.22 -2.47
C VAL A 251 -7.00 16.99 -3.57
N LEU A 252 -5.78 16.62 -3.91
CA LEU A 252 -5.01 17.25 -4.97
C LEU A 252 -5.73 17.15 -6.32
N CYS A 253 -6.18 15.96 -6.71
CA CYS A 253 -6.91 15.72 -7.96
C CYS A 253 -8.19 16.56 -8.03
N LEU A 254 -8.96 16.65 -6.93
CA LEU A 254 -10.18 17.46 -6.89
C LEU A 254 -9.88 18.96 -6.96
N LEU A 255 -8.88 19.46 -6.24
CA LEU A 255 -8.53 20.88 -6.23
C LEU A 255 -7.89 21.35 -7.53
N THR A 256 -7.26 20.44 -8.29
CA THR A 256 -6.70 20.73 -9.62
C THR A 256 -7.70 20.49 -10.76
N SER A 257 -8.88 19.92 -10.47
CA SER A 257 -9.96 19.65 -11.44
C SER A 257 -11.28 20.30 -10.98
N PRO A 258 -11.45 21.63 -11.15
CA PRO A 258 -12.58 22.37 -10.60
C PRO A 258 -13.97 21.89 -11.08
N ASP A 259 -14.07 21.36 -12.29
CA ASP A 259 -15.28 20.75 -12.85
C ASP A 259 -15.68 19.48 -12.10
N GLN A 260 -14.70 18.64 -11.74
CA GLN A 260 -14.91 17.42 -10.98
C GLN A 260 -15.28 17.72 -9.53
N LEU A 261 -14.61 18.70 -8.92
CA LEU A 261 -14.97 19.20 -7.59
C LEU A 261 -16.39 19.76 -7.56
N ALA A 262 -16.80 20.53 -8.58
CA ALA A 262 -18.15 21.06 -8.69
C ALA A 262 -19.19 19.93 -8.85
N ALA A 263 -18.87 18.89 -9.65
CA ALA A 263 -19.74 17.72 -9.81
C ALA A 263 -19.92 16.97 -8.48
N LEU A 264 -18.84 16.72 -7.73
CA LEU A 264 -18.91 16.08 -6.41
C LEU A 264 -19.75 16.91 -5.41
N ARG A 265 -19.61 18.24 -5.43
CA ARG A 265 -20.41 19.13 -4.56
C ARG A 265 -21.89 19.14 -4.93
N ALA A 266 -22.20 19.01 -6.21
CA ALA A 266 -23.58 18.92 -6.70
C ALA A 266 -24.21 17.55 -6.37
N ASP A 267 -23.42 16.50 -6.42
CA ASP A 267 -23.85 15.12 -6.09
C ASP A 267 -22.82 14.43 -5.18
N PRO A 268 -22.98 14.53 -3.85
CA PRO A 268 -22.10 13.87 -2.89
C PRO A 268 -22.06 12.34 -2.98
N SER A 269 -23.01 11.70 -3.67
CA SER A 269 -22.98 10.25 -3.88
C SER A 269 -21.83 9.79 -4.77
N LEU A 270 -21.21 10.71 -5.52
CA LEU A 270 -20.03 10.45 -6.34
C LEU A 270 -18.73 10.19 -5.53
N VAL A 271 -18.78 10.32 -4.20
CA VAL A 271 -17.58 10.10 -3.35
C VAL A 271 -16.95 8.71 -3.56
N ASP A 272 -17.76 7.69 -3.79
CA ASP A 272 -17.26 6.33 -4.09
C ASP A 272 -16.48 6.33 -5.41
N ASN A 273 -16.99 7.00 -6.43
CA ASN A 273 -16.33 7.11 -7.72
C ASN A 273 -15.04 7.95 -7.65
N VAL A 274 -15.02 9.00 -6.82
CA VAL A 274 -13.79 9.77 -6.57
C VAL A 274 -12.67 8.85 -6.08
N VAL A 275 -12.94 8.02 -5.09
CA VAL A 275 -11.94 7.11 -4.52
C VAL A 275 -11.43 6.10 -5.57
N GLU A 276 -12.32 5.47 -6.34
CA GLU A 276 -11.92 4.53 -7.38
C GLU A 276 -11.14 5.21 -8.52
N GLU A 277 -11.56 6.42 -8.93
CA GLU A 277 -10.85 7.16 -9.99
C GLU A 277 -9.48 7.67 -9.51
N VAL A 278 -9.35 8.10 -8.27
CA VAL A 278 -8.03 8.45 -7.70
C VAL A 278 -7.12 7.23 -7.65
N LEU A 279 -7.62 6.09 -7.20
CA LEU A 279 -6.86 4.83 -7.20
C LEU A 279 -6.36 4.45 -8.60
N ARG A 280 -7.16 4.71 -9.64
CA ARG A 280 -6.74 4.54 -11.03
C ARG A 280 -5.76 5.63 -11.47
N TYR A 281 -6.13 6.88 -11.28
CA TYR A 281 -5.45 8.04 -11.88
C TYR A 281 -4.13 8.36 -11.20
N GLU A 282 -4.10 8.31 -9.86
CA GLU A 282 -2.93 8.63 -9.03
C GLU A 282 -2.77 7.56 -7.95
N SER A 283 -2.37 6.35 -8.38
CA SER A 283 -2.22 5.20 -7.49
C SER A 283 -1.26 5.52 -6.33
N PRO A 284 -1.64 5.28 -5.06
CA PRO A 284 -0.75 5.48 -3.92
C PRO A 284 0.57 4.69 -4.00
N VAL A 285 0.53 3.53 -4.65
CA VAL A 285 1.70 2.69 -4.92
C VAL A 285 1.98 2.69 -6.41
N ASN A 286 3.13 3.19 -6.81
CA ASN A 286 3.53 3.29 -8.22
C ASN A 286 4.02 1.95 -8.78
N ILE A 287 4.83 1.25 -7.98
CA ILE A 287 5.43 -0.05 -8.30
C ILE A 287 5.14 -0.97 -7.12
N LEU A 288 4.61 -2.15 -7.42
CA LEU A 288 4.25 -3.12 -6.38
C LEU A 288 5.49 -3.72 -5.69
N PRO A 289 5.34 -4.23 -4.44
CA PRO A 289 6.44 -4.83 -3.68
C PRO A 289 7.24 -5.86 -4.49
N THR A 290 8.52 -5.99 -4.17
CA THR A 290 9.52 -6.80 -4.89
C THR A 290 9.08 -8.25 -5.08
N ARG A 291 9.25 -8.73 -6.32
CA ARG A 291 9.03 -10.11 -6.77
C ARG A 291 10.21 -10.55 -7.60
N PHE A 292 10.27 -11.84 -7.91
CA PHE A 292 11.27 -12.38 -8.82
C PHE A 292 10.70 -13.48 -9.71
N ALA A 293 11.29 -13.69 -10.88
CA ALA A 293 10.92 -14.77 -11.78
C ALA A 293 11.49 -16.10 -11.27
N GLY A 294 10.63 -17.04 -10.92
CA GLY A 294 11.01 -18.39 -10.49
C GLY A 294 11.40 -19.31 -11.66
N SER A 295 11.11 -18.91 -12.87
CA SER A 295 11.57 -19.48 -14.15
C SER A 295 11.47 -18.40 -15.22
N SER A 296 12.09 -18.61 -16.38
CA SER A 296 11.98 -17.65 -17.51
C SER A 296 10.54 -17.41 -17.91
N ILE A 297 10.16 -16.13 -18.11
CA ILE A 297 8.81 -15.70 -18.49
C ILE A 297 8.88 -14.94 -19.81
N GLU A 298 8.22 -15.48 -20.83
CA GLU A 298 8.06 -14.84 -22.13
C GLU A 298 6.83 -13.96 -22.14
N LEU A 299 6.98 -12.69 -22.54
CA LEU A 299 5.93 -11.71 -22.77
C LEU A 299 6.05 -11.12 -24.19
N ALA A 300 5.00 -10.53 -24.71
CA ALA A 300 5.03 -9.92 -26.04
C ALA A 300 6.10 -8.81 -26.17
N GLY A 301 6.46 -8.16 -25.06
CA GLY A 301 7.43 -7.07 -25.02
C GLY A 301 8.86 -7.50 -24.69
N GLY A 302 9.14 -8.79 -24.39
CA GLY A 302 10.44 -9.30 -24.04
C GLY A 302 10.41 -10.46 -23.07
N THR A 303 11.58 -10.99 -22.75
CA THR A 303 11.78 -12.11 -21.83
C THR A 303 12.27 -11.62 -20.47
N ILE A 304 11.70 -12.12 -19.39
CA ILE A 304 12.21 -11.94 -18.03
C ILE A 304 12.95 -13.23 -17.67
N PRO A 305 14.30 -13.18 -17.49
CA PRO A 305 15.08 -14.35 -17.11
C PRO A 305 14.70 -14.89 -15.72
N GLU A 306 14.96 -16.19 -15.49
CA GLU A 306 14.87 -16.79 -14.17
C GLU A 306 15.78 -16.06 -13.16
N GLY A 307 15.26 -15.83 -11.95
CA GLY A 307 15.96 -15.12 -10.87
C GLY A 307 15.94 -13.59 -10.98
N GLU A 308 15.55 -13.03 -12.15
CA GLU A 308 15.46 -11.57 -12.33
C GLU A 308 14.37 -10.99 -11.43
N THR A 309 14.65 -9.83 -10.84
CA THR A 309 13.62 -9.07 -10.10
C THR A 309 12.56 -8.53 -11.07
N VAL A 310 11.29 -8.65 -10.69
CA VAL A 310 10.12 -8.20 -11.47
C VAL A 310 9.49 -7.01 -10.78
N LEU A 311 9.48 -5.87 -11.44
CA LEU A 311 8.83 -4.64 -11.01
C LEU A 311 7.56 -4.44 -11.83
N LEU A 312 6.41 -4.41 -11.17
CA LEU A 312 5.10 -4.24 -11.82
C LEU A 312 4.59 -2.83 -11.57
N SER A 313 4.57 -1.99 -12.60
CA SER A 313 4.09 -0.62 -12.49
C SER A 313 2.57 -0.56 -12.60
N VAL A 314 1.87 -0.43 -11.47
CA VAL A 314 0.42 -0.18 -11.47
C VAL A 314 0.12 1.26 -11.88
N LEU A 315 1.02 2.21 -11.63
CA LEU A 315 0.90 3.59 -12.10
C LEU A 315 0.77 3.63 -13.62
N SER A 316 1.65 2.89 -14.33
CA SER A 316 1.61 2.79 -15.79
C SER A 316 0.38 2.02 -16.27
N ALA A 317 0.11 0.85 -15.67
CA ALA A 317 -0.99 -0.02 -16.09
C ALA A 317 -2.35 0.68 -15.95
N ASN A 318 -2.57 1.43 -14.88
CA ASN A 318 -3.81 2.16 -14.64
C ASN A 318 -4.02 3.38 -15.57
N ARG A 319 -3.00 3.74 -16.35
CA ARG A 319 -3.06 4.75 -17.40
C ARG A 319 -2.84 4.18 -18.80
N ASP A 320 -3.04 2.88 -18.98
CA ASP A 320 -2.96 2.23 -20.28
C ASP A 320 -4.21 2.54 -21.10
N GLU A 321 -4.01 3.25 -22.23
CA GLU A 321 -5.08 3.67 -23.15
C GLU A 321 -5.79 2.50 -23.83
N SER A 322 -5.17 1.32 -23.84
CA SER A 322 -5.82 0.10 -24.36
C SER A 322 -6.97 -0.38 -23.47
N VAL A 323 -7.01 0.06 -22.20
CA VAL A 323 -8.01 -0.34 -21.21
C VAL A 323 -8.84 0.83 -20.71
N PHE A 324 -8.22 1.99 -20.51
CA PHE A 324 -8.87 3.18 -19.98
C PHE A 324 -8.88 4.29 -21.04
N PRO A 325 -10.02 4.57 -21.70
CA PRO A 325 -10.12 5.70 -22.64
C PRO A 325 -9.78 7.02 -21.97
N ASP A 326 -9.05 7.91 -22.64
CA ASP A 326 -8.56 9.19 -22.10
C ASP A 326 -7.92 9.01 -20.70
N PRO A 327 -6.87 8.17 -20.57
CA PRO A 327 -6.36 7.73 -19.26
C PRO A 327 -5.77 8.86 -18.44
N ASP A 328 -5.31 9.93 -19.09
CA ASP A 328 -4.70 11.10 -18.46
C ASP A 328 -5.72 12.17 -18.04
N ARG A 329 -7.01 11.92 -18.21
CA ARG A 329 -8.08 12.75 -17.70
C ARG A 329 -8.58 12.17 -16.36
N PHE A 330 -8.59 13.01 -15.33
CA PHE A 330 -9.29 12.71 -14.07
C PHE A 330 -10.79 12.92 -14.26
N ASP A 331 -11.60 11.86 -14.11
CA ASP A 331 -13.03 11.89 -14.39
C ASP A 331 -13.80 11.01 -13.41
N ILE A 332 -14.40 11.61 -12.38
CA ILE A 332 -15.17 10.92 -11.34
C ILE A 332 -16.49 10.32 -11.82
N THR A 333 -16.87 10.54 -13.07
CA THR A 333 -18.05 9.91 -13.69
C THR A 333 -17.69 8.66 -14.48
N ARG A 334 -16.39 8.39 -14.66
CA ARG A 334 -15.87 7.21 -15.34
C ARG A 334 -16.13 5.96 -14.51
N SER A 335 -16.30 4.81 -15.17
CA SER A 335 -16.11 3.52 -14.52
C SER A 335 -14.62 3.24 -14.39
N ALA A 336 -14.07 3.37 -13.19
CA ALA A 336 -12.70 3.00 -12.90
C ALA A 336 -12.54 1.50 -12.54
N ALA A 337 -13.57 0.70 -12.77
CA ALA A 337 -13.54 -0.73 -12.51
C ALA A 337 -12.38 -1.41 -13.26
N GLY A 338 -11.67 -2.27 -12.56
CA GLY A 338 -10.54 -3.02 -13.12
C GLY A 338 -9.18 -2.35 -12.92
N HIS A 339 -9.09 -1.19 -12.28
CA HIS A 339 -7.78 -0.65 -11.90
C HIS A 339 -6.98 -1.63 -11.03
N LEU A 340 -5.65 -1.61 -11.13
CA LEU A 340 -4.75 -2.52 -10.43
C LEU A 340 -4.12 -1.93 -9.16
N ALA A 341 -4.62 -0.82 -8.64
CA ALA A 341 -4.06 -0.17 -7.44
C ALA A 341 -4.03 -1.08 -6.20
N PHE A 342 -4.95 -2.04 -6.12
CA PHE A 342 -4.98 -3.07 -5.07
C PHE A 342 -4.35 -4.40 -5.50
N GLY A 343 -3.64 -4.44 -6.62
CA GLY A 343 -3.12 -5.66 -7.22
C GLY A 343 -4.20 -6.53 -7.87
N HIS A 344 -3.83 -7.79 -8.16
CA HIS A 344 -4.70 -8.80 -8.76
C HIS A 344 -4.25 -10.21 -8.31
N GLY A 345 -5.12 -11.22 -8.43
CA GLY A 345 -4.78 -12.60 -8.08
C GLY A 345 -4.76 -12.87 -6.58
N ILE A 346 -3.94 -13.83 -6.17
CA ILE A 346 -3.93 -14.33 -4.79
C ILE A 346 -3.44 -13.28 -3.77
N HIS A 347 -2.61 -12.34 -4.19
CA HIS A 347 -2.10 -11.23 -3.38
C HIS A 347 -2.94 -9.95 -3.48
N TYR A 348 -4.18 -9.99 -3.98
CA TYR A 348 -5.08 -8.83 -3.96
C TYR A 348 -5.16 -8.24 -2.54
N CYS A 349 -5.07 -6.91 -2.41
CA CYS A 349 -4.96 -6.21 -1.13
C CYS A 349 -6.10 -6.57 -0.16
N PRO A 350 -5.81 -7.13 1.02
CA PRO A 350 -6.84 -7.39 2.03
C PRO A 350 -7.40 -6.11 2.63
N GLY A 351 -6.59 -5.04 2.69
CA GLY A 351 -6.95 -3.73 3.22
C GLY A 351 -7.82 -2.87 2.29
N ALA A 352 -8.13 -3.33 1.06
CA ALA A 352 -8.90 -2.55 0.11
C ALA A 352 -10.26 -2.02 0.64
N PRO A 353 -11.03 -2.76 1.46
CA PRO A 353 -12.24 -2.21 2.08
C PRO A 353 -11.95 -1.06 3.05
N LEU A 354 -10.87 -1.16 3.85
CA LEU A 354 -10.48 -0.11 4.79
C LEU A 354 -10.01 1.15 4.08
N ALA A 355 -9.11 1.03 3.11
CA ALA A 355 -8.62 2.16 2.32
C ALA A 355 -9.76 2.92 1.62
N ARG A 356 -10.73 2.18 1.05
CA ARG A 356 -11.94 2.77 0.48
C ARG A 356 -12.80 3.50 1.51
N LEU A 357 -12.94 2.94 2.70
CA LEU A 357 -13.66 3.57 3.80
C LEU A 357 -12.98 4.87 4.21
N GLU A 358 -11.68 4.84 4.45
CA GLU A 358 -10.87 6.01 4.83
C GLU A 358 -10.94 7.11 3.77
N GLY A 359 -10.70 6.77 2.50
CA GLY A 359 -10.77 7.73 1.39
C GLY A 359 -12.14 8.39 1.29
N ARG A 360 -13.23 7.63 1.39
CA ARG A 360 -14.60 8.16 1.36
C ARG A 360 -14.89 9.11 2.50
N LEU A 361 -14.57 8.70 3.72
CA LEU A 361 -14.80 9.52 4.92
C LEU A 361 -13.97 10.81 4.89
N ALA A 362 -12.69 10.70 4.50
CA ALA A 362 -11.81 11.85 4.37
C ALA A 362 -12.30 12.87 3.34
N VAL A 363 -12.60 12.42 2.12
CA VAL A 363 -13.10 13.29 1.05
C VAL A 363 -14.44 13.92 1.45
N ALA A 364 -15.38 13.13 2.00
CA ALA A 364 -16.67 13.65 2.41
C ALA A 364 -16.53 14.73 3.50
N ALA A 365 -15.73 14.48 4.55
CA ALA A 365 -15.51 15.43 5.63
C ALA A 365 -14.86 16.73 5.13
N LEU A 366 -13.79 16.64 4.32
CA LEU A 366 -13.07 17.79 3.80
C LEU A 366 -13.92 18.66 2.86
N ILE A 367 -14.64 18.03 1.92
CA ILE A 367 -15.46 18.77 0.95
C ILE A 367 -16.70 19.42 1.59
N THR A 368 -17.30 18.77 2.59
CA THR A 368 -18.44 19.30 3.31
C THR A 368 -18.03 20.33 4.38
N GLY A 369 -17.00 20.02 5.18
CA GLY A 369 -16.59 20.86 6.31
C GLY A 369 -15.72 22.06 5.89
N SER A 370 -15.10 22.00 4.70
CA SER A 370 -14.23 23.06 4.17
C SER A 370 -14.62 23.48 2.76
N PRO A 371 -15.77 24.14 2.56
CA PRO A 371 -16.29 24.44 1.22
C PRO A 371 -15.40 25.41 0.40
N HIS A 372 -14.49 26.12 1.07
CA HIS A 372 -13.54 27.05 0.45
C HIS A 372 -12.11 26.50 0.39
N LEU A 373 -11.94 25.18 0.58
CA LEU A 373 -10.63 24.51 0.49
C LEU A 373 -10.01 24.76 -0.89
N ARG A 374 -8.74 25.18 -0.88
CA ARG A 374 -7.95 25.44 -2.08
C ARG A 374 -6.47 25.18 -1.79
N LEU A 375 -5.66 25.00 -2.83
CA LEU A 375 -4.22 24.93 -2.68
C LEU A 375 -3.67 26.28 -2.22
N ALA A 376 -2.71 26.27 -1.30
CA ALA A 376 -2.01 27.45 -0.81
C ALA A 376 -0.86 27.87 -1.75
N VAL A 377 -0.36 26.93 -2.55
CA VAL A 377 0.73 27.08 -3.52
C VAL A 377 0.29 26.54 -4.89
N ALA A 378 1.03 26.83 -5.94
CA ALA A 378 0.76 26.24 -7.25
C ALA A 378 1.04 24.72 -7.24
N PRO A 379 0.31 23.92 -8.06
CA PRO A 379 0.49 22.46 -8.06
C PRO A 379 1.93 21.99 -8.35
N ASP A 380 2.69 22.73 -9.16
CA ASP A 380 4.07 22.47 -9.53
C ASP A 380 5.09 22.83 -8.44
N GLU A 381 4.64 23.54 -7.40
CA GLU A 381 5.44 23.83 -6.18
C GLU A 381 5.28 22.77 -5.09
N LEU A 382 4.32 21.85 -5.22
CA LEU A 382 4.12 20.72 -4.30
C LEU A 382 5.24 19.68 -4.52
N ARG A 383 5.76 19.14 -3.40
CA ARG A 383 6.83 18.13 -3.41
C ARG A 383 6.43 16.94 -2.59
#